data_0ff8f145ff64e63c1a70ef774abc8854
#
_entry.id   0ff8f145ff64e63c1a70ef774abc8854
#
_cell.length_a   1.000
_cell.length_b   1.000
_cell.length_c   1.000
_cell.angle_alpha   90.00
_cell.angle_beta   90.00
_cell.angle_gamma   90.00
#
_symmetry.space_group_name_H-M   'P 1'
#
loop_
_entity.id
_entity.type
_entity.pdbx_description
1 polymer ?
#
loop_
_entity_poly.entity_id
_entity_poly.type
_entity_poly.pdbx_seq_one_letter_code
_entity_poly.pdbx_strand_id
1 'polypeptide(L)'
;MANRKKKEEALAVVQAQTEGSGQPAVQSGYSAAGLDSRSEVENALANSSYKPSQTVTDAADALKEWQANRPGDYQSSYQERIDQLLNQLLQRESFQYSYTKDPLYRQYEQNYLQNAHNASADAAAQAAALTGGYGSSYATSAAQQAYQQQIGALSSAIPTLYSLALDTYTSGGNELVSQLDQLNNSEQDAQQQYNKKLSDYYTQLKQKGEAYNNAYAQDYGQYQDYLSQLGTLHDYYSAQEQQQAARRQQVF
;
A
#
# COMPACT_ATOMS: atom_id res chain seq x y z
N MET A 1 -72.36 17.66 1.59
CA MET A 1 -71.75 16.46 0.99
C MET A 1 -70.68 16.80 -0.04
N ALA A 2 -70.81 17.82 -0.89
CA ALA A 2 -69.82 18.18 -1.90
C ALA A 2 -68.44 18.62 -1.33
N ASN A 3 -68.38 19.31 -0.20
CA ASN A 3 -67.14 19.79 0.40
C ASN A 3 -66.30 18.66 1.05
N ARG A 4 -66.96 17.61 1.54
CA ARG A 4 -66.26 16.43 2.10
C ARG A 4 -65.57 15.63 1.00
N LYS A 5 -66.21 15.50 -0.16
CA LYS A 5 -65.68 14.80 -1.32
C LYS A 5 -64.46 15.54 -1.92
N LYS A 6 -64.47 16.87 -1.99
CA LYS A 6 -63.31 17.68 -2.44
C LYS A 6 -62.11 17.65 -1.47
N LYS A 7 -62.39 17.58 -0.14
CA LYS A 7 -61.36 17.37 0.86
C LYS A 7 -60.73 15.98 0.76
N GLU A 8 -61.57 14.95 0.55
CA GLU A 8 -61.09 13.58 0.33
C GLU A 8 -60.31 13.43 -0.98
N GLU A 9 -60.73 14.14 -2.07
CA GLU A 9 -59.96 14.20 -3.33
C GLU A 9 -58.62 14.94 -3.21
N ALA A 10 -58.58 16.06 -2.48
CA ALA A 10 -57.32 16.76 -2.23
C ALA A 10 -56.35 15.98 -1.33
N LEU A 11 -56.89 15.29 -0.30
CA LEU A 11 -56.13 14.37 0.54
C LEU A 11 -55.68 13.10 -0.21
N ALA A 12 -56.49 12.57 -1.14
CA ALA A 12 -56.15 11.45 -1.97
C ALA A 12 -55.03 11.77 -2.98
N VAL A 13 -55.00 13.00 -3.52
CA VAL A 13 -53.88 13.48 -4.36
C VAL A 13 -52.58 13.57 -3.57
N VAL A 14 -52.67 14.05 -2.31
CA VAL A 14 -51.53 14.08 -1.40
C VAL A 14 -51.06 12.69 -1.02
N GLN A 15 -51.94 11.72 -0.79
CA GLN A 15 -51.60 10.34 -0.50
C GLN A 15 -51.06 9.58 -1.71
N ALA A 16 -51.58 9.82 -2.90
CA ALA A 16 -51.11 9.17 -4.13
C ALA A 16 -49.67 9.61 -4.54
N GLN A 17 -49.25 10.79 -4.15
CA GLN A 17 -47.85 11.26 -4.36
C GLN A 17 -46.87 10.60 -3.39
N THR A 18 -47.31 10.15 -2.22
CA THR A 18 -46.47 9.44 -1.24
C THR A 18 -46.31 7.94 -1.50
N GLU A 19 -47.22 7.31 -2.23
CA GLU A 19 -47.17 5.85 -2.51
C GLU A 19 -46.37 5.46 -3.77
N GLY A 20 -45.92 6.42 -4.56
CA GLY A 20 -45.26 6.18 -5.86
C GLY A 20 -43.78 5.82 -5.83
N SER A 21 -43.09 5.94 -4.68
CA SER A 21 -41.67 5.61 -4.56
C SER A 21 -41.48 4.40 -3.64
N GLY A 22 -41.29 3.23 -4.21
CA GLY A 22 -41.05 1.97 -3.50
C GLY A 22 -39.69 1.91 -2.79
N GLN A 23 -39.34 2.94 -2.01
CA GLN A 23 -38.20 2.96 -1.11
C GLN A 23 -38.68 3.00 0.34
N PRO A 24 -37.91 2.42 1.30
CA PRO A 24 -38.29 2.45 2.70
C PRO A 24 -38.47 3.91 3.15
N ALA A 25 -39.66 4.21 3.70
CA ALA A 25 -39.99 5.53 4.20
C ALA A 25 -38.95 5.95 5.25
N VAL A 26 -38.01 6.81 4.87
CA VAL A 26 -37.23 7.59 5.82
C VAL A 26 -38.25 8.47 6.54
N GLN A 27 -38.37 8.34 7.86
CA GLN A 27 -39.28 9.19 8.65
C GLN A 27 -38.76 10.63 8.58
N SER A 28 -39.15 11.36 7.53
CA SER A 28 -39.02 12.80 7.51
C SER A 28 -40.06 13.35 8.47
N GLY A 29 -39.66 14.21 9.40
CA GLY A 29 -40.57 14.86 10.35
C GLY A 29 -41.53 15.87 9.69
N TYR A 30 -41.62 15.84 8.33
CA TYR A 30 -42.45 16.73 7.53
C TYR A 30 -43.78 16.07 7.20
N SER A 31 -44.90 16.63 7.75
CA SER A 31 -46.24 16.14 7.47
C SER A 31 -47.22 17.32 7.46
N ALA A 32 -47.97 17.42 6.39
CA ALA A 32 -49.10 18.35 6.28
C ALA A 32 -50.43 17.75 6.80
N ALA A 33 -50.42 16.51 7.32
CA ALA A 33 -51.57 15.85 7.87
C ALA A 33 -52.04 16.54 9.17
N GLY A 34 -53.37 16.77 9.31
CA GLY A 34 -53.95 17.36 10.51
C GLY A 34 -54.02 18.90 10.51
N LEU A 35 -53.60 19.54 9.42
CA LEU A 35 -53.81 20.99 9.26
C LEU A 35 -55.20 21.24 8.71
N ASP A 36 -56.09 21.75 9.55
CA ASP A 36 -57.55 21.87 9.25
C ASP A 36 -58.00 23.33 9.00
N SER A 37 -57.09 24.30 9.09
CA SER A 37 -57.40 25.72 8.86
C SER A 37 -56.28 26.42 8.11
N ARG A 38 -56.63 27.53 7.43
CA ARG A 38 -55.67 28.42 6.78
C ARG A 38 -54.60 28.93 7.73
N SER A 39 -54.99 29.36 8.94
CA SER A 39 -54.09 29.86 9.97
C SER A 39 -53.05 28.83 10.40
N GLU A 40 -53.42 27.56 10.51
CA GLU A 40 -52.49 26.47 10.82
C GLU A 40 -51.51 26.24 9.68
N VAL A 41 -51.97 26.31 8.43
CA VAL A 41 -51.10 26.18 7.26
C VAL A 41 -50.12 27.35 7.15
N GLU A 42 -50.57 28.58 7.37
CA GLU A 42 -49.72 29.77 7.39
C GLU A 42 -48.66 29.70 8.51
N ASN A 43 -49.03 29.23 9.68
CA ASN A 43 -48.10 28.98 10.78
C ASN A 43 -47.08 27.89 10.44
N ALA A 44 -47.52 26.81 9.80
CA ALA A 44 -46.63 25.74 9.35
C ALA A 44 -45.65 26.25 8.29
N LEU A 45 -46.08 27.04 7.32
CA LEU A 45 -45.22 27.69 6.32
C LEU A 45 -44.22 28.65 6.97
N ALA A 46 -44.68 29.53 7.90
CA ALA A 46 -43.80 30.48 8.56
C ALA A 46 -42.71 29.84 9.43
N ASN A 47 -43.00 28.67 9.99
CA ASN A 47 -42.07 27.90 10.85
C ASN A 47 -41.33 26.77 10.11
N SER A 48 -41.60 26.57 8.81
CA SER A 48 -40.94 25.56 8.03
C SER A 48 -39.49 25.95 7.80
N SER A 49 -38.58 25.04 8.15
CA SER A 49 -37.16 25.12 7.83
C SER A 49 -36.64 23.74 7.59
N TYR A 50 -35.74 23.60 6.60
CA TYR A 50 -35.09 22.34 6.37
C TYR A 50 -34.22 21.92 7.56
N LYS A 51 -34.42 20.72 8.05
CA LYS A 51 -33.59 20.07 9.07
C LYS A 51 -33.16 18.71 8.53
N PRO A 52 -31.84 18.48 8.39
CA PRO A 52 -31.35 17.20 7.92
C PRO A 52 -31.85 16.04 8.79
N SER A 53 -32.28 14.97 8.16
CA SER A 53 -32.62 13.72 8.86
C SER A 53 -31.37 13.04 9.44
N GLN A 54 -31.60 12.06 10.32
CA GLN A 54 -30.51 11.26 10.88
C GLN A 54 -29.70 10.57 9.77
N THR A 55 -30.35 10.12 8.70
CA THR A 55 -29.68 9.48 7.55
C THR A 55 -28.69 10.43 6.88
N VAL A 56 -29.04 11.71 6.73
CA VAL A 56 -28.14 12.73 6.14
C VAL A 56 -26.98 13.03 7.08
N THR A 57 -27.26 13.20 8.39
CA THR A 57 -26.21 13.45 9.38
C THR A 57 -25.25 12.28 9.51
N ASP A 58 -25.75 11.05 9.56
CA ASP A 58 -24.89 9.85 9.62
C ASP A 58 -24.02 9.71 8.36
N ALA A 59 -24.58 10.00 7.18
CA ALA A 59 -23.82 9.98 5.94
C ALA A 59 -22.75 11.10 5.89
N ALA A 60 -23.06 12.30 6.41
CA ALA A 60 -22.11 13.39 6.52
C ALA A 60 -20.97 13.06 7.48
N ASP A 61 -21.30 12.50 8.64
CA ASP A 61 -20.30 12.10 9.64
C ASP A 61 -19.39 10.97 9.12
N ALA A 62 -19.97 9.96 8.45
CA ALA A 62 -19.21 8.90 7.82
C ALA A 62 -18.27 9.42 6.71
N LEU A 63 -18.68 10.40 5.93
CA LEU A 63 -17.84 11.06 4.93
C LEU A 63 -16.70 11.84 5.59
N LYS A 64 -17.00 12.61 6.62
CA LYS A 64 -16.03 13.42 7.37
C LYS A 64 -14.99 12.54 8.07
N GLU A 65 -15.42 11.47 8.72
CA GLU A 65 -14.52 10.49 9.34
C GLU A 65 -13.58 9.88 8.31
N TRP A 66 -14.10 9.49 7.15
CA TRP A 66 -13.28 8.93 6.08
C TRP A 66 -12.28 9.93 5.52
N GLN A 67 -12.66 11.19 5.35
CA GLN A 67 -11.76 12.27 4.93
C GLN A 67 -10.59 12.46 5.90
N ALA A 68 -10.83 12.34 7.20
CA ALA A 68 -9.81 12.45 8.24
C ALA A 68 -8.80 11.29 8.24
N ASN A 69 -9.20 10.13 7.71
CA ASN A 69 -8.38 8.90 7.70
C ASN A 69 -7.62 8.69 6.38
N ARG A 70 -7.24 9.76 5.69
CA ARG A 70 -6.40 9.66 4.49
C ARG A 70 -5.08 8.97 4.82
N PRO A 71 -4.63 7.96 4.02
CA PRO A 71 -3.30 7.41 4.15
C PRO A 71 -2.22 8.51 4.06
N GLY A 72 -1.25 8.47 4.97
CA GLY A 72 -0.08 9.35 4.91
C GLY A 72 0.75 9.12 3.64
N ASP A 73 1.72 10.00 3.37
CA ASP A 73 2.58 9.85 2.21
C ASP A 73 3.45 8.58 2.33
N TYR A 74 3.75 7.98 1.19
CA TYR A 74 4.61 6.80 1.15
C TYR A 74 6.00 7.11 1.70
N GLN A 75 6.48 6.25 2.60
CA GLN A 75 7.85 6.28 3.09
C GLN A 75 8.45 4.89 2.89
N SER A 76 9.54 4.85 2.15
CA SER A 76 10.27 3.61 1.90
C SER A 76 10.93 3.11 3.18
N SER A 77 10.73 1.82 3.48
CA SER A 77 11.47 1.11 4.54
C SER A 77 12.79 0.52 4.03
N TYR A 78 13.03 0.56 2.72
CA TYR A 78 14.16 -0.12 2.07
C TYR A 78 15.19 0.85 1.50
N GLN A 79 14.82 2.13 1.30
CA GLN A 79 15.68 3.11 0.60
C GLN A 79 17.07 3.23 1.23
N GLU A 80 17.15 3.35 2.54
CA GLU A 80 18.43 3.47 3.24
C GLU A 80 19.35 2.26 2.98
N ARG A 81 18.76 1.05 2.97
CA ARG A 81 19.51 -0.17 2.73
C ARG A 81 19.94 -0.32 1.27
N ILE A 82 19.09 0.10 0.34
CA ILE A 82 19.40 0.17 -1.10
C ILE A 82 20.59 1.11 -1.32
N ASP A 83 20.57 2.32 -0.72
CA ASP A 83 21.65 3.29 -0.84
C ASP A 83 22.96 2.76 -0.26
N GLN A 84 22.91 2.06 0.88
CA GLN A 84 24.08 1.42 1.49
C GLN A 84 24.69 0.35 0.57
N LEU A 85 23.89 -0.54 0.02
CA LEU A 85 24.38 -1.59 -0.90
C LEU A 85 24.91 -1.01 -2.20
N LEU A 86 24.23 0.00 -2.73
CA LEU A 86 24.69 0.70 -3.93
C LEU A 86 26.05 1.36 -3.69
N ASN A 87 26.23 2.03 -2.56
CA ASN A 87 27.52 2.61 -2.18
C ASN A 87 28.61 1.55 -2.00
N GLN A 88 28.30 0.40 -1.39
CA GLN A 88 29.25 -0.72 -1.28
C GLN A 88 29.66 -1.24 -2.65
N LEU A 89 28.70 -1.37 -3.58
CA LEU A 89 28.96 -1.83 -4.93
C LEU A 89 29.81 -0.83 -5.74
N LEU A 90 29.51 0.47 -5.64
CA LEU A 90 30.23 1.55 -6.34
C LEU A 90 31.63 1.80 -5.78
N GLN A 91 31.82 1.59 -4.47
CA GLN A 91 33.12 1.76 -3.82
C GLN A 91 33.97 0.49 -3.85
N ARG A 92 33.47 -0.57 -4.46
CA ARG A 92 34.21 -1.83 -4.54
C ARG A 92 35.48 -1.66 -5.37
N GLU A 93 36.62 -1.93 -4.73
CA GLU A 93 37.91 -1.87 -5.40
C GLU A 93 37.98 -2.88 -6.57
N SER A 94 38.72 -2.55 -7.61
CA SER A 94 38.99 -3.49 -8.70
C SER A 94 39.78 -4.69 -8.20
N PHE A 95 39.53 -5.87 -8.76
CA PHE A 95 40.25 -7.09 -8.40
C PHE A 95 41.75 -6.91 -8.64
N GLN A 96 42.53 -7.14 -7.60
CA GLN A 96 43.99 -7.17 -7.65
C GLN A 96 44.47 -8.39 -6.86
N TYR A 97 45.30 -9.22 -7.47
CA TYR A 97 45.85 -10.39 -6.81
C TYR A 97 47.36 -10.31 -6.71
N SER A 98 47.88 -10.60 -5.52
CA SER A 98 49.32 -10.75 -5.25
C SER A 98 49.50 -11.98 -4.38
N TYR A 99 50.09 -13.05 -4.97
CA TYR A 99 50.31 -14.30 -4.25
C TYR A 99 51.13 -14.14 -2.98
N THR A 100 52.08 -13.16 -2.93
CA THR A 100 52.93 -12.88 -1.75
C THR A 100 52.13 -12.29 -0.57
N LYS A 101 50.95 -11.73 -0.83
CA LYS A 101 50.04 -11.17 0.20
C LYS A 101 48.91 -12.11 0.53
N ASP A 102 48.72 -13.17 -0.26
CA ASP A 102 47.64 -14.16 -0.07
C ASP A 102 47.95 -15.02 1.16
N PRO A 103 47.08 -15.04 2.20
CA PRO A 103 47.26 -15.90 3.37
C PRO A 103 47.27 -17.40 3.01
N LEU A 104 46.47 -17.79 2.02
CA LEU A 104 46.39 -19.17 1.57
C LEU A 104 47.69 -19.61 0.87
N TYR A 105 48.29 -18.74 0.04
CA TYR A 105 49.59 -18.99 -0.54
C TYR A 105 50.66 -19.22 0.54
N ARG A 106 50.68 -18.40 1.60
CA ARG A 106 51.65 -18.54 2.72
C ARG A 106 51.49 -19.92 3.42
N GLN A 107 50.26 -20.39 3.59
CA GLN A 107 50.00 -21.70 4.16
C GLN A 107 50.49 -22.80 3.24
N TYR A 108 50.25 -22.68 1.93
CA TYR A 108 50.80 -23.62 0.92
C TYR A 108 52.34 -23.59 0.92
N GLU A 109 52.93 -22.40 0.92
CA GLU A 109 54.40 -22.24 0.98
C GLU A 109 54.99 -22.97 2.17
N GLN A 110 54.48 -22.80 3.38
CA GLN A 110 54.95 -23.49 4.57
C GLN A 110 54.84 -25.01 4.43
N ASN A 111 53.74 -25.52 3.94
CA ASN A 111 53.53 -26.96 3.73
C ASN A 111 54.47 -27.52 2.69
N TYR A 112 54.64 -26.84 1.55
CA TYR A 112 55.52 -27.31 0.47
C TYR A 112 57.02 -27.20 0.89
N LEU A 113 57.45 -26.18 1.62
CA LEU A 113 58.78 -26.09 2.17
C LEU A 113 59.06 -27.22 3.16
N GLN A 114 58.13 -27.52 4.07
CA GLN A 114 58.26 -28.65 4.99
C GLN A 114 58.39 -29.97 4.23
N ASN A 115 57.54 -30.18 3.25
CA ASN A 115 57.57 -31.39 2.40
C ASN A 115 58.89 -31.45 1.57
N ALA A 116 59.38 -30.31 1.08
CA ALA A 116 60.65 -30.25 0.34
C ALA A 116 61.82 -30.66 1.21
N HIS A 117 61.88 -30.16 2.46
CA HIS A 117 62.90 -30.57 3.43
C HIS A 117 62.83 -32.07 3.72
N ASN A 118 61.66 -32.62 3.97
CA ASN A 118 61.47 -34.02 4.26
C ASN A 118 61.86 -34.90 3.02
N ALA A 119 61.34 -34.54 1.84
CA ALA A 119 61.66 -35.24 0.61
C ALA A 119 63.15 -35.21 0.25
N SER A 120 63.80 -34.08 0.50
CA SER A 120 65.25 -33.89 0.33
C SER A 120 66.07 -34.80 1.29
N ALA A 121 65.67 -34.86 2.55
CA ALA A 121 66.30 -35.72 3.56
C ALA A 121 66.13 -37.21 3.21
N ASP A 122 64.92 -37.61 2.85
CA ASP A 122 64.60 -38.97 2.46
C ASP A 122 65.38 -39.43 1.17
N ALA A 123 65.44 -38.57 0.16
CA ALA A 123 66.19 -38.80 -1.04
C ALA A 123 67.69 -38.93 -0.79
N ALA A 124 68.23 -38.07 0.09
CA ALA A 124 69.64 -38.19 0.49
C ALA A 124 69.94 -39.49 1.23
N ALA A 125 69.05 -39.87 2.19
CA ALA A 125 69.18 -41.13 2.94
C ALA A 125 69.07 -42.36 2.06
N GLN A 126 68.12 -42.39 1.12
CA GLN A 126 68.00 -43.50 0.15
C GLN A 126 69.20 -43.59 -0.76
N ALA A 127 69.70 -42.46 -1.30
CA ALA A 127 70.86 -42.43 -2.16
C ALA A 127 72.14 -42.85 -1.40
N ALA A 128 72.31 -42.44 -0.16
CA ALA A 128 73.42 -42.85 0.70
C ALA A 128 73.40 -44.36 0.99
N ALA A 129 72.22 -44.95 1.25
CA ALA A 129 72.04 -46.36 1.48
C ALA A 129 72.48 -47.20 0.25
N LEU A 130 72.17 -46.72 -0.97
CA LEU A 130 72.60 -47.39 -2.23
C LEU A 130 74.11 -47.30 -2.50
N THR A 131 74.78 -46.27 -1.91
CA THR A 131 76.20 -46.04 -2.12
C THR A 131 77.10 -46.51 -0.95
N GLY A 132 76.59 -47.34 -0.07
CA GLY A 132 77.32 -47.91 1.06
C GLY A 132 77.38 -47.00 2.31
N GLY A 133 76.49 -46.03 2.46
CA GLY A 133 76.33 -45.22 3.64
C GLY A 133 77.16 -43.93 3.68
N TYR A 134 77.94 -43.63 2.60
CA TYR A 134 78.73 -42.41 2.53
C TYR A 134 78.03 -41.29 1.78
N GLY A 135 78.20 -40.03 2.26
CA GLY A 135 77.74 -38.85 1.54
C GLY A 135 78.46 -38.77 0.17
N SER A 136 77.70 -38.91 -0.90
CA SER A 136 78.17 -38.82 -2.27
C SER A 136 77.57 -37.64 -3.02
N SER A 137 78.25 -37.23 -4.12
CA SER A 137 77.65 -36.21 -5.01
C SER A 137 76.30 -36.63 -5.57
N TYR A 138 76.07 -37.94 -5.72
CA TYR A 138 74.78 -38.49 -6.13
C TYR A 138 73.68 -38.25 -5.07
N ALA A 139 73.99 -38.50 -3.80
CA ALA A 139 73.03 -38.19 -2.71
C ALA A 139 72.67 -36.72 -2.63
N THR A 140 73.65 -35.81 -2.79
CA THR A 140 73.42 -34.36 -2.84
C THR A 140 72.56 -34.00 -4.05
N SER A 141 72.80 -34.52 -5.20
CA SER A 141 72.02 -34.27 -6.43
C SER A 141 70.56 -34.74 -6.28
N ALA A 142 70.36 -35.94 -5.74
CA ALA A 142 69.06 -36.53 -5.51
C ALA A 142 68.23 -35.66 -4.49
N ALA A 143 68.89 -35.24 -3.41
CA ALA A 143 68.27 -34.34 -2.43
C ALA A 143 67.84 -33.00 -3.03
N GLN A 144 68.72 -32.38 -3.83
CA GLN A 144 68.40 -31.12 -4.52
C GLN A 144 67.25 -31.29 -5.52
N GLN A 145 67.22 -32.37 -6.28
CA GLN A 145 66.16 -32.66 -7.24
C GLN A 145 64.83 -32.83 -6.54
N ALA A 146 64.76 -33.59 -5.42
CA ALA A 146 63.55 -33.78 -4.62
C ALA A 146 63.05 -32.44 -4.03
N TYR A 147 63.96 -31.63 -3.51
CA TYR A 147 63.62 -30.30 -3.03
C TYR A 147 63.03 -29.42 -4.13
N GLN A 148 63.67 -29.33 -5.29
CA GLN A 148 63.23 -28.50 -6.39
C GLN A 148 61.90 -28.97 -6.98
N GLN A 149 61.61 -30.26 -6.96
CA GLN A 149 60.33 -30.79 -7.38
C GLN A 149 59.17 -30.26 -6.51
N GLN A 150 59.35 -30.18 -5.20
CA GLN A 150 58.36 -29.65 -4.30
C GLN A 150 58.18 -28.14 -4.48
N ILE A 151 59.24 -27.39 -4.69
CA ILE A 151 59.18 -25.94 -4.98
C ILE A 151 58.49 -25.68 -6.33
N GLY A 152 58.75 -26.52 -7.33
CA GLY A 152 58.02 -26.49 -8.61
C GLY A 152 56.53 -26.71 -8.44
N ALA A 153 56.12 -27.65 -7.56
CA ALA A 153 54.74 -27.92 -7.24
C ALA A 153 54.05 -26.70 -6.55
N LEU A 154 54.75 -25.98 -5.65
CA LEU A 154 54.26 -24.74 -5.07
C LEU A 154 53.98 -23.68 -6.16
N SER A 155 54.90 -23.53 -7.11
CA SER A 155 54.70 -22.57 -8.21
C SER A 155 53.49 -22.91 -9.07
N SER A 156 53.22 -24.22 -9.26
CA SER A 156 52.06 -24.71 -9.99
C SER A 156 50.73 -24.51 -9.28
N ALA A 157 50.74 -24.21 -7.96
CA ALA A 157 49.54 -23.89 -7.21
C ALA A 157 49.08 -22.43 -7.40
N ILE A 158 49.97 -21.51 -7.83
CA ILE A 158 49.65 -20.07 -7.96
C ILE A 158 48.43 -19.79 -8.87
N PRO A 159 48.31 -20.39 -10.08
CA PRO A 159 47.16 -20.19 -10.94
C PRO A 159 45.82 -20.61 -10.29
N THR A 160 45.85 -21.70 -9.52
CA THR A 160 44.65 -22.19 -8.80
C THR A 160 44.25 -21.21 -7.70
N LEU A 161 45.21 -20.67 -6.95
CA LEU A 161 44.96 -19.66 -5.93
C LEU A 161 44.44 -18.34 -6.53
N TYR A 162 44.99 -17.95 -7.69
CA TYR A 162 44.50 -16.81 -8.45
C TYR A 162 43.01 -16.99 -8.84
N SER A 163 42.67 -18.15 -9.41
CA SER A 163 41.29 -18.47 -9.82
C SER A 163 40.35 -18.45 -8.61
N LEU A 164 40.77 -19.05 -7.49
CA LEU A 164 39.96 -19.04 -6.25
C LEU A 164 39.74 -17.63 -5.70
N ALA A 165 40.75 -16.79 -5.72
CA ALA A 165 40.63 -15.39 -5.29
C ALA A 165 39.71 -14.58 -6.23
N LEU A 166 39.82 -14.80 -7.54
CA LEU A 166 38.96 -14.19 -8.54
C LEU A 166 37.49 -14.63 -8.38
N ASP A 167 37.26 -15.94 -8.17
CA ASP A 167 35.91 -16.47 -7.96
C ASP A 167 35.29 -15.90 -6.69
N THR A 168 36.07 -15.83 -5.60
CA THR A 168 35.62 -15.21 -4.35
C THR A 168 35.25 -13.73 -4.53
N TYR A 169 36.10 -13.00 -5.27
CA TYR A 169 35.83 -11.59 -5.59
C TYR A 169 34.54 -11.46 -6.42
N THR A 170 34.39 -12.24 -7.47
CA THR A 170 33.22 -12.21 -8.36
C THR A 170 31.95 -12.59 -7.63
N SER A 171 31.99 -13.68 -6.84
CA SER A 171 30.83 -14.13 -6.05
C SER A 171 30.36 -13.08 -5.05
N GLY A 172 31.28 -12.42 -4.36
CA GLY A 172 30.93 -11.32 -3.44
C GLY A 172 30.28 -10.13 -4.15
N GLY A 173 30.66 -9.84 -5.42
CA GLY A 173 29.97 -8.84 -6.23
C GLY A 173 28.57 -9.25 -6.64
N ASN A 174 28.43 -10.48 -7.09
CA ASN A 174 27.13 -11.02 -7.50
C ASN A 174 26.16 -11.11 -6.32
N GLU A 175 26.64 -11.39 -5.12
CA GLU A 175 25.82 -11.39 -3.90
C GLU A 175 25.28 -10.00 -3.58
N LEU A 176 26.12 -8.93 -3.65
CA LEU A 176 25.66 -7.56 -3.46
C LEU A 176 24.60 -7.16 -4.48
N VAL A 177 24.78 -7.52 -5.75
CA VAL A 177 23.77 -7.27 -6.81
C VAL A 177 22.48 -8.01 -6.50
N SER A 178 22.57 -9.29 -6.13
CA SER A 178 21.37 -10.08 -5.77
C SER A 178 20.61 -9.50 -4.57
N GLN A 179 21.31 -9.03 -3.54
CA GLN A 179 20.69 -8.37 -2.41
C GLN A 179 20.03 -7.04 -2.81
N LEU A 180 20.67 -6.28 -3.71
CA LEU A 180 20.10 -5.04 -4.23
C LEU A 180 18.82 -5.31 -5.04
N ASP A 181 18.82 -6.33 -5.88
CA ASP A 181 17.64 -6.73 -6.66
C ASP A 181 16.48 -7.16 -5.75
N GLN A 182 16.76 -7.94 -4.70
CA GLN A 182 15.74 -8.33 -3.72
C GLN A 182 15.12 -7.12 -2.99
N LEU A 183 15.95 -6.16 -2.59
CA LEU A 183 15.45 -4.93 -1.94
C LEU A 183 14.66 -4.05 -2.91
N ASN A 184 15.08 -3.93 -4.16
CA ASN A 184 14.33 -3.20 -5.19
C ASN A 184 12.96 -3.84 -5.45
N ASN A 185 12.89 -5.18 -5.51
CA ASN A 185 11.62 -5.89 -5.64
C ASN A 185 10.71 -5.64 -4.43
N SER A 186 11.27 -5.72 -3.22
CA SER A 186 10.52 -5.44 -1.98
C SER A 186 10.02 -3.99 -1.92
N GLU A 187 10.81 -3.03 -2.39
CA GLU A 187 10.41 -1.62 -2.52
C GLU A 187 9.25 -1.45 -3.51
N GLN A 188 9.34 -2.08 -4.68
CA GLN A 188 8.26 -2.06 -5.67
C GLN A 188 6.97 -2.65 -5.13
N ASP A 189 7.04 -3.78 -4.42
CA ASP A 189 5.88 -4.42 -3.80
C ASP A 189 5.26 -3.51 -2.73
N ALA A 190 6.07 -2.86 -1.91
CA ALA A 190 5.60 -1.91 -0.90
C ALA A 190 4.93 -0.68 -1.53
N GLN A 191 5.49 -0.14 -2.62
CA GLN A 191 4.88 0.96 -3.38
C GLN A 191 3.54 0.53 -4.02
N GLN A 192 3.47 -0.67 -4.58
CA GLN A 192 2.23 -1.20 -5.14
C GLN A 192 1.14 -1.35 -4.07
N GLN A 193 1.50 -1.88 -2.89
CA GLN A 193 0.57 -1.99 -1.76
C GLN A 193 0.08 -0.63 -1.27
N TYR A 194 0.97 0.36 -1.19
CA TYR A 194 0.59 1.73 -0.84
C TYR A 194 -0.35 2.32 -1.89
N ASN A 195 -0.03 2.21 -3.18
CA ASN A 195 -0.87 2.70 -4.28
C ASN A 195 -2.26 2.06 -4.26
N LYS A 196 -2.33 0.76 -3.95
CA LYS A 196 -3.60 0.06 -3.77
C LYS A 196 -4.41 0.64 -2.59
N LYS A 197 -3.79 0.82 -1.43
CA LYS A 197 -4.44 1.46 -0.27
C LYS A 197 -4.96 2.86 -0.59
N LEU A 198 -4.19 3.62 -1.34
CA LEU A 198 -4.58 4.97 -1.77
C LEU A 198 -5.76 4.94 -2.75
N SER A 199 -5.74 4.02 -3.72
CA SER A 199 -6.84 3.80 -4.66
C SER A 199 -8.13 3.36 -3.95
N ASP A 200 -8.02 2.42 -3.01
CA ASP A 200 -9.13 1.95 -2.20
C ASP A 200 -9.71 3.09 -1.35
N TYR A 201 -8.85 3.93 -0.78
CA TYR A 201 -9.26 5.14 -0.04
C TYR A 201 -10.11 6.07 -0.91
N TYR A 202 -9.63 6.43 -2.11
CA TYR A 202 -10.37 7.34 -3.00
C TYR A 202 -11.67 6.73 -3.52
N THR A 203 -11.68 5.43 -3.76
CA THR A 203 -12.91 4.70 -4.15
C THR A 203 -13.96 4.78 -3.05
N GLN A 204 -13.59 4.52 -1.81
CA GLN A 204 -14.47 4.63 -0.65
C GLN A 204 -14.91 6.08 -0.39
N LEU A 205 -14.00 7.04 -0.55
CA LEU A 205 -14.32 8.46 -0.40
C LEU A 205 -15.40 8.89 -1.39
N LYS A 206 -15.27 8.47 -2.65
CA LYS A 206 -16.27 8.71 -3.68
C LYS A 206 -17.62 8.10 -3.32
N GLN A 207 -17.65 6.82 -2.90
CA GLN A 207 -18.88 6.12 -2.53
C GLN A 207 -19.60 6.80 -1.34
N LYS A 208 -18.83 7.23 -0.33
CA LYS A 208 -19.40 7.96 0.81
C LYS A 208 -19.92 9.35 0.42
N GLY A 209 -19.23 10.04 -0.49
CA GLY A 209 -19.69 11.30 -1.06
C GLY A 209 -21.00 11.14 -1.84
N GLU A 210 -21.11 10.10 -2.64
CA GLU A 210 -22.34 9.77 -3.38
C GLU A 210 -23.48 9.39 -2.43
N ALA A 211 -23.20 8.60 -1.39
CA ALA A 211 -24.19 8.26 -0.36
C ALA A 211 -24.74 9.48 0.37
N TYR A 212 -23.86 10.42 0.76
CA TYR A 212 -24.29 11.70 1.36
C TYR A 212 -25.13 12.53 0.39
N ASN A 213 -24.70 12.69 -0.86
CA ASN A 213 -25.44 13.46 -1.86
C ASN A 213 -26.83 12.86 -2.14
N ASN A 214 -26.91 11.53 -2.23
CA ASN A 214 -28.19 10.84 -2.44
C ASN A 214 -29.10 10.99 -1.22
N ALA A 215 -28.59 10.82 -0.01
CA ALA A 215 -29.36 11.00 1.21
C ALA A 215 -29.87 12.43 1.34
N TYR A 216 -29.02 13.43 1.07
CA TYR A 216 -29.40 14.83 1.08
C TYR A 216 -30.46 15.16 0.02
N ALA A 217 -30.29 14.68 -1.21
CA ALA A 217 -31.24 14.95 -2.30
C ALA A 217 -32.62 14.36 -2.00
N GLN A 218 -32.69 13.15 -1.46
CA GLN A 218 -33.96 12.52 -1.05
C GLN A 218 -34.62 13.30 0.10
N ASP A 219 -33.86 13.63 1.12
CA ASP A 219 -34.37 14.32 2.32
C ASP A 219 -34.84 15.74 1.99
N TYR A 220 -34.05 16.47 1.20
CA TYR A 220 -34.43 17.80 0.73
C TYR A 220 -35.61 17.77 -0.23
N GLY A 221 -35.71 16.74 -1.07
CA GLY A 221 -36.90 16.50 -1.92
C GLY A 221 -38.18 16.33 -1.10
N GLN A 222 -38.15 15.55 -0.01
CA GLN A 222 -39.28 15.41 0.91
C GLN A 222 -39.69 16.72 1.58
N TYR A 223 -38.70 17.55 1.92
CA TYR A 223 -38.98 18.90 2.43
C TYR A 223 -39.66 19.79 1.37
N GLN A 224 -39.23 19.74 0.12
CA GLN A 224 -39.86 20.49 -0.98
C GLN A 224 -41.28 19.98 -1.25
N ASP A 225 -41.51 18.68 -1.21
CA ASP A 225 -42.85 18.07 -1.34
C ASP A 225 -43.77 18.55 -0.21
N TYR A 226 -43.27 18.62 1.02
CA TYR A 226 -44.01 19.18 2.17
C TYR A 226 -44.39 20.62 1.94
N LEU A 227 -43.47 21.49 1.48
CA LEU A 227 -43.80 22.89 1.14
C LEU A 227 -44.85 23.00 0.04
N SER A 228 -44.79 22.13 -0.97
CA SER A 228 -45.78 22.08 -2.05
C SER A 228 -47.17 21.68 -1.53
N GLN A 229 -47.21 20.69 -0.63
CA GLN A 229 -48.44 20.28 0.03
C GLN A 229 -49.06 21.42 0.88
N LEU A 230 -48.23 22.13 1.64
CA LEU A 230 -48.68 23.31 2.41
C LEU A 230 -49.24 24.41 1.50
N GLY A 231 -48.59 24.68 0.36
CA GLY A 231 -49.08 25.59 -0.65
C GLY A 231 -50.47 25.21 -1.18
N THR A 232 -50.62 23.94 -1.52
CA THR A 232 -51.92 23.40 -2.03
C THR A 232 -53.02 23.49 -1.00
N LEU A 233 -52.74 23.21 0.27
CA LEU A 233 -53.70 23.35 1.38
C LEU A 233 -54.06 24.83 1.65
N HIS A 234 -53.06 25.74 1.60
CA HIS A 234 -53.28 27.19 1.73
C HIS A 234 -54.25 27.71 0.67
N ASP A 235 -54.04 27.36 -0.59
CA ASP A 235 -54.92 27.73 -1.69
C ASP A 235 -56.34 27.18 -1.54
N TYR A 236 -56.45 25.91 -1.12
CA TYR A 236 -57.74 25.31 -0.81
C TYR A 236 -58.52 26.07 0.28
N TYR A 237 -57.89 26.34 1.43
CA TYR A 237 -58.57 27.05 2.53
C TYR A 237 -58.84 28.53 2.18
N SER A 238 -57.98 29.22 1.46
CA SER A 238 -58.19 30.56 0.95
C SER A 238 -59.43 30.62 0.03
N ALA A 239 -59.56 29.70 -0.91
CA ALA A 239 -60.74 29.62 -1.79
C ALA A 239 -62.03 29.32 -1.02
N GLN A 240 -61.96 28.48 0.03
CA GLN A 240 -63.09 28.16 0.89
C GLN A 240 -63.59 29.37 1.68
N GLU A 241 -62.67 30.15 2.27
CA GLU A 241 -62.99 31.39 3.01
C GLU A 241 -63.62 32.43 2.10
N GLN A 242 -63.09 32.61 0.87
CA GLN A 242 -63.69 33.52 -0.11
C GLN A 242 -65.10 33.11 -0.49
N GLN A 243 -65.37 31.82 -0.71
CA GLN A 243 -66.72 31.32 -0.99
C GLN A 243 -67.67 31.55 0.19
N GLN A 244 -67.22 31.37 1.43
CA GLN A 244 -68.01 31.62 2.62
C GLN A 244 -68.32 33.09 2.79
N ALA A 245 -67.32 33.99 2.54
CA ALA A 245 -67.52 35.43 2.57
C ALA A 245 -68.51 35.90 1.50
N ALA A 246 -68.40 35.41 0.28
CA ALA A 246 -69.33 35.70 -0.81
C ALA A 246 -70.78 35.25 -0.48
N ARG A 247 -70.95 34.08 0.14
CA ARG A 247 -72.28 33.57 0.58
C ARG A 247 -72.88 34.45 1.69
N ARG A 248 -72.07 34.96 2.63
CA ARG A 248 -72.52 35.86 3.68
C ARG A 248 -73.02 37.20 3.13
N GLN A 249 -72.41 37.70 2.07
CA GLN A 249 -72.80 38.96 1.39
C GLN A 249 -74.10 38.80 0.58
N GLN A 250 -74.50 37.59 0.17
CA GLN A 250 -75.74 37.35 -0.59
C GLN A 250 -76.97 37.18 0.32
N VAL A 251 -76.79 37.07 1.63
CA VAL A 251 -77.90 36.85 2.61
C VAL A 251 -78.39 38.16 3.24
N PHE A 252 -77.79 39.25 2.89
CA PHE A 252 -78.25 40.63 3.29
C PHE A 252 -78.70 41.37 2.03
#